data_5e7c39d3a0a9b5a11eedf5a2c72c8fbc
#
_entry.id   5e7c39d3a0a9b5a11eedf5a2c72c8fbc
#
_cell.length_a   1.000
_cell.length_b   1.000
_cell.length_c   1.000
_cell.angle_alpha   90.00
_cell.angle_beta   90.00
_cell.angle_gamma   90.00
#
_symmetry.space_group_name_H-M   'P 1'
#
loop_
_entity.id
_entity.type
_entity.pdbx_description
1 polymer ?
#
loop_
_entity_poly.entity_id
_entity_poly.type
_entity_poly.pdbx_seq_one_letter_code
_entity_poly.pdbx_strand_id
1 'polypeptide(L)'
;MQLYKLFTVLAALQPALAKSLVDFSAARGDNPSILGLRNLESVRDTKLNENTKDLYIKLDKDPKGTPALHFHRKKDYIRAEYHSLKNQIEVDKTYYIGYKFSLGAIQQSLMIWQFKEYSANSHGGANIPLSLEFKSGKLNLQYQASGDAKRVSQWSKELKTDTVYSIGLVINTSRPGWVELYFDGEQQTLSSGSTRLKANTFPGQADPKFGAYRGEEVQIDTYVYNIQIGTTIDDIKEAAGLGSSPKPTATSNPTPVPTCAWEGHCEGATCTTENDCSDELVCKNGKCTADGAVPCSWEGHCEGATCSSENDCSDELTCKNGKCTADSAVTCSWEGHCAGAKCSSHDDCSDELACTDGVCA
;
A
#
# COMPACT_ATOMS: atom_id res chain seq x y z
N MET A 1 -61.55 5.40 18.54
CA MET A 1 -60.30 6.14 18.35
C MET A 1 -59.14 5.15 18.63
N GLN A 2 -58.52 4.63 17.55
CA GLN A 2 -57.36 3.74 17.67
C GLN A 2 -56.12 4.59 17.37
N LEU A 3 -55.22 4.69 18.35
CA LEU A 3 -53.91 5.33 18.18
C LEU A 3 -52.95 4.35 17.48
N TYR A 4 -52.52 4.66 16.27
CA TYR A 4 -51.40 3.99 15.62
C TYR A 4 -50.07 4.55 16.18
N LYS A 5 -49.29 3.70 16.86
CA LYS A 5 -47.92 4.01 17.23
C LYS A 5 -47.02 3.80 16.01
N LEU A 6 -46.51 4.88 15.46
CA LEU A 6 -45.39 4.83 14.48
C LEU A 6 -44.13 4.43 15.23
N PHE A 7 -43.62 3.25 14.91
CA PHE A 7 -42.24 2.87 15.26
C PHE A 7 -41.31 3.37 14.15
N THR A 8 -40.54 4.40 14.42
CA THR A 8 -39.42 4.81 13.59
C THR A 8 -38.25 3.88 13.88
N VAL A 9 -37.94 2.99 12.93
CA VAL A 9 -36.72 2.18 12.97
C VAL A 9 -35.58 3.09 12.51
N LEU A 10 -34.76 3.55 13.43
CA LEU A 10 -33.46 4.18 13.12
C LEU A 10 -32.52 3.06 12.67
N ALA A 11 -32.25 2.98 11.39
CA ALA A 11 -31.18 2.15 10.89
C ALA A 11 -29.83 2.84 11.22
N ALA A 12 -29.14 2.33 12.22
CA ALA A 12 -27.75 2.74 12.49
C ALA A 12 -26.89 2.32 11.29
N LEU A 13 -26.39 3.31 10.54
CA LEU A 13 -25.31 3.10 9.59
C LEU A 13 -24.04 2.84 10.42
N GLN A 14 -23.69 1.56 10.61
CA GLN A 14 -22.38 1.21 11.09
C GLN A 14 -21.37 1.57 9.99
N PRO A 15 -20.28 2.31 10.30
CA PRO A 15 -19.19 2.46 9.37
C PRO A 15 -18.66 1.06 9.06
N ALA A 16 -18.70 0.67 7.80
CA ALA A 16 -18.08 -0.56 7.35
C ALA A 16 -16.57 -0.39 7.56
N LEU A 17 -16.04 -1.03 8.59
CA LEU A 17 -14.60 -1.21 8.73
C LEU A 17 -14.08 -1.78 7.42
N ALA A 18 -13.22 -1.02 6.74
CA ALA A 18 -12.58 -1.46 5.51
C ALA A 18 -11.87 -2.79 5.80
N LYS A 19 -12.43 -3.87 5.26
CA LYS A 19 -11.88 -5.22 5.49
C LYS A 19 -10.85 -5.46 4.40
N SER A 20 -9.61 -5.75 4.80
CA SER A 20 -8.60 -6.28 3.87
C SER A 20 -9.18 -7.48 3.12
N LEU A 21 -9.06 -7.47 1.78
CA LEU A 21 -9.55 -8.55 0.93
C LEU A 21 -8.59 -9.75 0.93
N VAL A 22 -7.30 -9.48 1.03
CA VAL A 22 -6.22 -10.45 1.18
C VAL A 22 -5.16 -9.85 2.10
N ASP A 23 -4.76 -10.58 3.12
CA ASP A 23 -3.65 -10.21 4.01
C ASP A 23 -2.82 -11.46 4.32
N PHE A 24 -1.75 -11.65 3.56
CA PHE A 24 -0.81 -12.76 3.68
C PHE A 24 0.53 -12.28 4.20
N SER A 25 1.06 -12.97 5.22
CA SER A 25 2.41 -12.80 5.71
C SER A 25 3.08 -14.17 5.94
N ALA A 26 4.21 -14.39 5.26
CA ALA A 26 5.00 -15.60 5.45
C ALA A 26 5.60 -15.67 6.88
N ALA A 27 5.91 -14.51 7.47
CA ALA A 27 6.43 -14.42 8.83
C ALA A 27 5.39 -14.85 9.90
N ARG A 28 4.10 -14.64 9.64
CA ARG A 28 3.02 -15.17 10.49
C ARG A 28 2.76 -16.67 10.29
N GLY A 29 3.34 -17.27 9.23
CA GLY A 29 3.05 -18.66 8.84
C GLY A 29 1.66 -18.84 8.24
N ASP A 30 1.10 -17.80 7.62
CA ASP A 30 -0.24 -17.83 7.05
C ASP A 30 -0.36 -18.92 5.98
N ASN A 31 -1.53 -19.57 5.92
CA ASN A 31 -1.76 -20.57 4.89
C ASN A 31 -1.83 -19.89 3.50
N PRO A 32 -0.98 -20.30 2.53
CA PRO A 32 -0.96 -19.70 1.20
C PRO A 32 -2.29 -19.79 0.43
N SER A 33 -3.21 -20.65 0.84
CA SER A 33 -4.55 -20.76 0.21
C SER A 33 -5.37 -19.46 0.28
N ILE A 34 -5.07 -18.57 1.24
CA ILE A 34 -5.72 -17.25 1.32
C ILE A 34 -5.40 -16.37 0.10
N LEU A 35 -4.33 -16.66 -0.61
CA LEU A 35 -3.96 -15.99 -1.85
C LEU A 35 -4.84 -16.39 -3.06
N GLY A 36 -5.70 -17.39 -2.90
CA GLY A 36 -6.60 -17.86 -3.94
C GLY A 36 -6.11 -19.13 -4.66
N LEU A 37 -6.16 -19.14 -5.98
CA LEU A 37 -5.87 -20.34 -6.76
C LEU A 37 -4.39 -20.47 -7.09
N ARG A 38 -3.78 -21.57 -6.65
CA ARG A 38 -2.45 -21.96 -7.09
C ARG A 38 -2.48 -22.37 -8.57
N ASN A 39 -1.54 -21.87 -9.35
CA ASN A 39 -1.39 -22.14 -10.77
C ASN A 39 0.05 -22.55 -11.10
N LEU A 40 0.26 -23.84 -11.23
CA LEU A 40 1.52 -24.45 -11.60
C LEU A 40 1.40 -25.00 -13.04
N GLU A 41 2.34 -24.62 -13.91
CA GLU A 41 2.33 -25.06 -15.31
C GLU A 41 3.76 -25.36 -15.76
N SER A 42 4.04 -26.63 -16.04
CA SER A 42 5.37 -27.08 -16.49
C SER A 42 5.61 -26.79 -17.96
N VAL A 43 4.69 -27.21 -18.83
CA VAL A 43 4.63 -26.83 -20.25
C VAL A 43 3.28 -26.23 -20.55
N ARG A 44 3.16 -25.57 -21.71
CA ARG A 44 1.93 -24.89 -22.09
C ARG A 44 0.74 -25.86 -22.00
N ASP A 45 -0.31 -25.40 -21.30
CA ASP A 45 -1.56 -26.13 -21.06
C ASP A 45 -1.44 -27.40 -20.18
N THR A 46 -0.25 -27.69 -19.63
CA THR A 46 -0.05 -28.78 -18.68
C THR A 46 0.01 -28.25 -17.26
N LYS A 47 -1.16 -28.16 -16.61
CA LYS A 47 -1.30 -27.74 -15.22
C LYS A 47 -0.98 -28.90 -14.28
N LEU A 48 -0.27 -28.55 -13.19
CA LEU A 48 -0.01 -29.47 -12.09
C LEU A 48 -0.88 -29.09 -10.88
N ASN A 49 -1.54 -30.10 -10.31
CA ASN A 49 -2.38 -29.91 -9.11
C ASN A 49 -1.54 -29.91 -7.83
N GLU A 50 -0.37 -30.56 -7.86
CA GLU A 50 0.51 -30.74 -6.72
C GLU A 50 1.87 -30.10 -6.96
N ASN A 51 2.54 -29.73 -5.86
CA ASN A 51 3.94 -29.35 -5.89
C ASN A 51 4.82 -30.54 -6.30
N THR A 52 5.81 -30.29 -7.14
CA THR A 52 6.87 -31.25 -7.48
C THR A 52 8.23 -30.70 -7.02
N LYS A 53 9.29 -31.47 -7.11
CA LYS A 53 10.64 -30.97 -6.82
C LYS A 53 11.11 -29.85 -7.77
N ASP A 54 10.58 -29.83 -9.00
CA ASP A 54 10.97 -28.91 -10.08
C ASP A 54 10.00 -27.72 -10.26
N LEU A 55 8.82 -27.77 -9.61
CA LEU A 55 7.80 -26.74 -9.71
C LEU A 55 6.94 -26.73 -8.45
N TYR A 56 7.07 -25.69 -7.63
CA TYR A 56 6.32 -25.61 -6.39
C TYR A 56 6.09 -24.17 -5.92
N ILE A 57 5.11 -24.04 -5.04
CA ILE A 57 4.90 -22.86 -4.20
C ILE A 57 4.66 -23.37 -2.78
N LYS A 58 5.53 -23.03 -1.84
CA LYS A 58 5.46 -23.50 -0.44
C LYS A 58 6.05 -22.47 0.53
N LEU A 59 5.60 -22.50 1.77
CA LEU A 59 6.29 -21.79 2.85
C LEU A 59 7.69 -22.37 3.04
N ASP A 60 8.68 -21.50 3.05
CA ASP A 60 10.10 -21.82 3.18
C ASP A 60 10.83 -20.57 3.74
N LYS A 61 12.14 -20.54 3.58
CA LYS A 61 12.99 -19.38 3.87
C LYS A 61 13.71 -18.93 2.61
N ASP A 62 13.99 -17.65 2.53
CA ASP A 62 14.90 -17.12 1.54
C ASP A 62 16.36 -17.52 1.83
N PRO A 63 17.34 -17.24 0.95
CA PRO A 63 18.74 -17.57 1.17
C PRO A 63 19.36 -16.93 2.42
N LYS A 64 18.72 -15.90 2.99
CA LYS A 64 19.16 -15.22 4.23
C LYS A 64 18.46 -15.77 5.48
N GLY A 65 17.60 -16.78 5.33
CA GLY A 65 16.88 -17.42 6.42
C GLY A 65 15.59 -16.72 6.83
N THR A 66 15.12 -15.72 6.06
CA THR A 66 13.87 -15.02 6.32
C THR A 66 12.68 -15.85 5.85
N PRO A 67 11.63 -16.03 6.68
CA PRO A 67 10.41 -16.73 6.24
C PRO A 67 9.81 -16.10 4.98
N ALA A 68 9.52 -16.92 3.99
CA ALA A 68 8.96 -16.50 2.71
C ALA A 68 8.07 -17.59 2.09
N LEU A 69 7.13 -17.19 1.27
CA LEU A 69 6.48 -18.08 0.33
C LEU A 69 7.38 -18.21 -0.89
N HIS A 70 7.93 -19.40 -1.09
CA HIS A 70 8.90 -19.68 -2.13
C HIS A 70 8.19 -20.21 -3.40
N PHE A 71 8.27 -19.44 -4.47
CA PHE A 71 7.85 -19.80 -5.81
C PHE A 71 9.08 -20.30 -6.55
N HIS A 72 9.11 -21.59 -6.81
CA HIS A 72 10.19 -22.24 -7.54
C HIS A 72 9.72 -22.77 -8.88
N ARG A 73 10.49 -22.51 -9.90
CA ARG A 73 10.24 -22.98 -11.25
C ARG A 73 11.57 -23.31 -11.92
N LYS A 74 11.72 -24.59 -12.30
CA LYS A 74 12.86 -25.07 -13.09
C LYS A 74 12.92 -24.36 -14.43
N LYS A 75 14.12 -24.28 -15.02
CA LYS A 75 14.34 -23.89 -16.42
C LYS A 75 13.35 -24.63 -17.33
N ASP A 76 12.91 -23.96 -18.39
CA ASP A 76 11.95 -24.43 -19.42
C ASP A 76 10.51 -24.63 -18.92
N TYR A 77 10.22 -24.46 -17.63
CA TYR A 77 8.88 -24.47 -17.08
C TYR A 77 8.22 -23.09 -17.20
N ILE A 78 6.89 -23.01 -17.22
CA ILE A 78 6.16 -21.80 -17.64
C ILE A 78 5.78 -20.91 -16.48
N ARG A 79 5.17 -21.48 -15.41
CA ARG A 79 4.68 -20.64 -14.31
C ARG A 79 4.62 -21.34 -12.97
N ALA A 80 4.83 -20.53 -11.93
CA ALA A 80 4.44 -20.76 -10.57
C ALA A 80 3.77 -19.47 -10.06
N GLU A 81 2.45 -19.44 -9.99
CA GLU A 81 1.69 -18.23 -9.62
C GLU A 81 0.53 -18.57 -8.67
N TYR A 82 0.16 -17.59 -7.82
CA TYR A 82 -1.17 -17.49 -7.22
C TYR A 82 -2.04 -16.53 -8.01
N HIS A 83 -3.29 -16.90 -8.19
CA HIS A 83 -4.33 -16.11 -8.82
C HIS A 83 -5.32 -15.66 -7.73
N SER A 84 -5.18 -14.42 -7.32
CA SER A 84 -5.94 -13.84 -6.21
C SER A 84 -7.23 -13.18 -6.72
N LEU A 85 -8.24 -13.12 -5.86
CA LEU A 85 -9.54 -12.48 -6.12
C LEU A 85 -10.17 -12.85 -7.45
N LYS A 86 -10.03 -14.10 -7.89
CA LYS A 86 -10.58 -14.55 -9.16
C LYS A 86 -12.07 -14.27 -9.27
N ASN A 87 -12.47 -13.51 -10.30
CA ASN A 87 -13.85 -13.10 -10.58
C ASN A 87 -14.47 -12.24 -9.44
N GLN A 88 -13.67 -11.59 -8.60
CA GLN A 88 -14.14 -10.76 -7.49
C GLN A 88 -13.80 -9.28 -7.68
N ILE A 89 -13.04 -8.96 -8.71
CA ILE A 89 -12.76 -7.57 -9.08
C ILE A 89 -13.97 -6.99 -9.79
N GLU A 90 -14.45 -5.84 -9.32
CA GLU A 90 -15.62 -5.15 -9.84
C GLU A 90 -15.24 -3.88 -10.60
N VAL A 91 -16.12 -3.42 -11.49
CA VAL A 91 -16.01 -2.12 -12.17
C VAL A 91 -16.29 -0.98 -11.19
N ASP A 92 -15.75 0.21 -11.48
CA ASP A 92 -15.96 1.45 -10.72
C ASP A 92 -15.54 1.35 -9.24
N LYS A 93 -14.50 0.56 -8.98
CA LYS A 93 -13.87 0.42 -7.66
C LYS A 93 -12.39 0.82 -7.71
N THR A 94 -11.84 1.07 -6.55
CA THR A 94 -10.38 1.25 -6.39
C THR A 94 -9.83 0.12 -5.53
N TYR A 95 -8.82 -0.56 -6.04
CA TYR A 95 -8.11 -1.64 -5.36
C TYR A 95 -6.69 -1.21 -5.06
N TYR A 96 -6.24 -1.54 -3.86
CA TYR A 96 -4.90 -1.31 -3.37
C TYR A 96 -4.21 -2.66 -3.25
N ILE A 97 -3.01 -2.80 -3.80
CA ILE A 97 -2.26 -4.06 -3.87
C ILE A 97 -0.85 -3.82 -3.36
N GLY A 98 -0.47 -4.48 -2.29
CA GLY A 98 0.87 -4.49 -1.73
C GLY A 98 1.57 -5.83 -2.03
N TYR A 99 2.86 -5.78 -2.40
CA TYR A 99 3.65 -6.94 -2.78
C TYR A 99 5.10 -6.78 -2.34
N LYS A 100 5.52 -7.55 -1.33
CA LYS A 100 6.89 -7.54 -0.80
C LYS A 100 7.61 -8.84 -1.18
N PHE A 101 8.73 -8.73 -1.88
CA PHE A 101 9.40 -9.86 -2.50
C PHE A 101 10.92 -9.69 -2.62
N SER A 102 11.62 -10.78 -2.91
CA SER A 102 12.97 -10.80 -3.46
C SER A 102 13.08 -11.85 -4.57
N LEU A 103 14.13 -11.75 -5.39
CA LEU A 103 14.33 -12.59 -6.56
C LEU A 103 15.69 -13.27 -6.49
N GLY A 104 15.76 -14.59 -6.66
CA GLY A 104 17.00 -15.32 -6.82
C GLY A 104 17.60 -15.21 -8.23
N ALA A 105 16.79 -14.85 -9.23
CA ALA A 105 17.24 -14.61 -10.60
C ALA A 105 16.43 -13.51 -11.26
N ILE A 106 17.08 -12.76 -12.15
CA ILE A 106 16.45 -11.72 -13.00
C ILE A 106 16.61 -12.17 -14.44
N GLN A 107 15.49 -12.39 -15.12
CA GLN A 107 15.48 -12.89 -16.47
C GLN A 107 14.57 -12.04 -17.37
N GLN A 108 15.01 -11.81 -18.60
CA GLN A 108 14.20 -11.15 -19.64
C GLN A 108 12.82 -11.83 -19.76
N SER A 109 11.77 -11.04 -19.86
CA SER A 109 10.37 -11.45 -19.95
C SER A 109 9.77 -12.08 -18.68
N LEU A 110 10.50 -12.23 -17.59
CA LEU A 110 9.94 -12.68 -16.32
C LEU A 110 8.89 -11.68 -15.84
N MET A 111 7.67 -12.13 -15.64
CA MET A 111 6.59 -11.39 -14.98
C MET A 111 6.47 -11.88 -13.55
N ILE A 112 6.60 -10.96 -12.59
CA ILE A 112 6.45 -11.24 -11.16
C ILE A 112 5.05 -10.91 -10.66
N TRP A 113 4.32 -10.12 -11.43
CA TRP A 113 2.93 -9.76 -11.17
C TRP A 113 2.22 -9.40 -12.47
N GLN A 114 0.92 -9.71 -12.56
CA GLN A 114 0.07 -9.32 -13.67
C GLN A 114 -1.37 -9.06 -13.20
N PHE A 115 -2.00 -8.03 -13.76
CA PHE A 115 -3.44 -7.82 -13.71
C PHE A 115 -4.00 -8.31 -15.03
N LYS A 116 -4.53 -9.52 -15.03
CA LYS A 116 -4.81 -10.27 -16.26
C LYS A 116 -6.29 -10.32 -16.58
N GLU A 117 -6.63 -9.84 -17.75
CA GLU A 117 -7.92 -10.09 -18.41
C GLU A 117 -7.95 -11.50 -19.02
N TYR A 118 -9.14 -12.08 -19.10
CA TYR A 118 -9.34 -13.44 -19.69
C TYR A 118 -9.97 -13.41 -21.07
N SER A 119 -10.29 -12.24 -21.63
CA SER A 119 -10.74 -12.11 -23.00
C SER A 119 -9.60 -12.46 -23.96
N ALA A 120 -9.89 -13.28 -24.94
CA ALA A 120 -8.94 -13.61 -26.01
C ALA A 120 -8.58 -12.32 -26.79
N ASN A 121 -7.32 -12.21 -27.18
CA ASN A 121 -6.87 -11.18 -28.10
C ASN A 121 -6.62 -11.75 -29.50
N SER A 122 -6.41 -10.88 -30.47
CA SER A 122 -6.14 -11.23 -31.87
C SER A 122 -4.78 -11.90 -32.12
N HIS A 123 -3.92 -11.98 -31.08
CA HIS A 123 -2.54 -12.49 -31.17
C HIS A 123 -2.35 -13.85 -30.48
N GLY A 124 -3.44 -14.55 -30.16
CA GLY A 124 -3.38 -15.88 -29.55
C GLY A 124 -3.01 -15.87 -28.07
N GLY A 125 -3.83 -15.28 -27.25
CA GLY A 125 -3.65 -15.23 -25.80
C GLY A 125 -4.75 -14.41 -25.14
N ALA A 126 -4.56 -14.06 -23.88
CA ALA A 126 -5.41 -13.13 -23.17
C ALA A 126 -4.63 -11.85 -22.83
N ASN A 127 -5.33 -10.74 -22.77
CA ASN A 127 -4.74 -9.44 -22.46
C ASN A 127 -4.19 -9.37 -21.05
N ILE A 128 -3.16 -8.56 -20.89
CA ILE A 128 -2.58 -8.24 -19.60
C ILE A 128 -2.51 -6.70 -19.53
N PRO A 129 -3.60 -6.06 -19.12
CA PRO A 129 -3.66 -4.58 -19.02
C PRO A 129 -2.51 -3.98 -18.23
N LEU A 130 -2.10 -4.62 -17.13
CA LEU A 130 -0.95 -4.22 -16.33
C LEU A 130 -0.08 -5.42 -16.00
N SER A 131 1.23 -5.24 -16.04
CA SER A 131 2.20 -6.23 -15.55
C SER A 131 3.45 -5.58 -14.96
N LEU A 132 4.07 -6.29 -14.01
CA LEU A 132 5.45 -6.04 -13.59
C LEU A 132 6.32 -7.09 -14.29
N GLU A 133 7.06 -6.66 -15.30
CA GLU A 133 7.80 -7.51 -16.23
C GLU A 133 9.24 -7.02 -16.42
N PHE A 134 10.18 -7.94 -16.46
CA PHE A 134 11.56 -7.62 -16.77
C PHE A 134 11.78 -7.41 -18.27
N LYS A 135 12.21 -6.20 -18.63
CA LYS A 135 12.62 -5.81 -19.97
C LYS A 135 13.92 -5.03 -19.93
N SER A 136 14.84 -5.34 -20.82
CA SER A 136 16.14 -4.67 -20.90
C SER A 136 16.88 -4.58 -19.55
N GLY A 137 16.85 -5.68 -18.78
CA GLY A 137 17.49 -5.79 -17.47
C GLY A 137 16.81 -5.06 -16.32
N LYS A 138 15.67 -4.40 -16.55
CA LYS A 138 14.93 -3.64 -15.54
C LYS A 138 13.53 -4.20 -15.31
N LEU A 139 13.05 -4.12 -14.09
CA LEU A 139 11.63 -4.29 -13.79
C LEU A 139 10.86 -3.10 -14.37
N ASN A 140 9.79 -3.40 -15.10
CA ASN A 140 8.96 -2.38 -15.75
C ASN A 140 7.50 -2.53 -15.31
N LEU A 141 6.82 -1.43 -15.01
CA LEU A 141 5.37 -1.39 -15.03
C LEU A 141 4.93 -1.24 -16.49
N GLN A 142 4.35 -2.29 -17.05
CA GLN A 142 3.85 -2.29 -18.43
C GLN A 142 2.35 -2.02 -18.45
N TYR A 143 1.89 -1.22 -19.40
CA TYR A 143 0.48 -0.96 -19.65
C TYR A 143 0.11 -1.35 -21.08
N GLN A 144 -1.02 -2.04 -21.25
CA GLN A 144 -1.63 -2.40 -22.52
C GLN A 144 -3.04 -1.77 -22.59
N ALA A 145 -3.20 -0.77 -23.44
CA ALA A 145 -4.44 0.02 -23.50
C ALA A 145 -5.65 -0.74 -24.09
N SER A 146 -5.41 -1.76 -24.93
CA SER A 146 -6.43 -2.64 -25.49
C SER A 146 -5.81 -3.97 -25.89
N GLY A 147 -6.63 -4.95 -26.27
CA GLY A 147 -6.19 -6.27 -26.72
C GLY A 147 -5.20 -6.25 -27.87
N ASP A 148 -5.32 -5.29 -28.77
CA ASP A 148 -4.47 -5.16 -29.95
C ASP A 148 -3.32 -4.18 -29.76
N ALA A 149 -3.30 -3.44 -28.64
CA ALA A 149 -2.25 -2.49 -28.34
C ALA A 149 -0.96 -3.19 -27.89
N LYS A 150 0.17 -2.61 -28.22
CA LYS A 150 1.47 -3.02 -27.65
C LYS A 150 1.52 -2.61 -26.18
N ARG A 151 2.14 -3.45 -25.34
CA ARG A 151 2.48 -3.07 -23.97
C ARG A 151 3.59 -2.03 -23.98
N VAL A 152 3.39 -0.95 -23.23
CA VAL A 152 4.31 0.19 -23.12
C VAL A 152 4.75 0.34 -21.68
N SER A 153 6.07 0.51 -21.48
CA SER A 153 6.63 0.76 -20.16
C SER A 153 6.21 2.13 -19.66
N GLN A 154 5.64 2.19 -18.47
CA GLN A 154 5.23 3.41 -17.80
C GLN A 154 6.21 3.82 -16.71
N TRP A 155 7.01 2.88 -16.22
CA TRP A 155 8.04 3.06 -15.21
C TRP A 155 9.03 1.91 -15.29
N SER A 156 10.28 2.15 -14.89
CA SER A 156 11.28 1.08 -14.80
C SER A 156 12.29 1.31 -13.70
N LYS A 157 12.75 0.23 -13.08
CA LYS A 157 13.76 0.24 -12.04
C LYS A 157 14.70 -0.96 -12.20
N GLU A 158 15.99 -0.73 -12.06
CA GLU A 158 16.97 -1.80 -11.96
C GLU A 158 16.88 -2.45 -10.57
N LEU A 159 16.77 -3.77 -10.52
CA LEU A 159 16.74 -4.54 -9.28
C LEU A 159 18.01 -5.39 -9.18
N LYS A 160 18.33 -5.79 -7.93
CA LYS A 160 19.38 -6.75 -7.62
C LYS A 160 18.75 -8.03 -7.07
N THR A 161 19.37 -9.17 -7.38
CA THR A 161 19.00 -10.45 -6.75
C THR A 161 19.22 -10.40 -5.24
N ASP A 162 18.52 -11.25 -4.52
CA ASP A 162 18.60 -11.41 -3.06
C ASP A 162 18.41 -10.09 -2.26
N THR A 163 17.71 -9.14 -2.88
CA THR A 163 17.34 -7.86 -2.27
C THR A 163 15.82 -7.79 -2.13
N VAL A 164 15.36 -7.38 -0.96
CA VAL A 164 13.93 -7.24 -0.68
C VAL A 164 13.44 -5.90 -1.20
N TYR A 165 12.36 -5.94 -1.95
CA TYR A 165 11.66 -4.79 -2.51
C TYR A 165 10.18 -4.83 -2.13
N SER A 166 9.57 -3.66 -2.11
CA SER A 166 8.15 -3.48 -1.88
C SER A 166 7.50 -2.74 -3.04
N ILE A 167 6.37 -3.23 -3.51
CA ILE A 167 5.56 -2.59 -4.55
C ILE A 167 4.18 -2.29 -3.96
N GLY A 168 3.69 -1.08 -4.20
CA GLY A 168 2.29 -0.70 -4.03
C GLY A 168 1.69 -0.34 -5.38
N LEU A 169 0.51 -0.88 -5.69
CA LEU A 169 -0.26 -0.52 -6.87
C LEU A 169 -1.65 -0.07 -6.43
N VAL A 170 -2.09 1.09 -6.93
CA VAL A 170 -3.47 1.53 -6.78
C VAL A 170 -4.11 1.50 -8.15
N ILE A 171 -5.19 0.74 -8.29
CA ILE A 171 -5.86 0.50 -9.56
C ILE A 171 -7.32 0.90 -9.44
N ASN A 172 -7.72 1.91 -10.18
CA ASN A 172 -9.13 2.27 -10.35
C ASN A 172 -9.69 1.59 -11.61
N THR A 173 -10.75 0.82 -11.44
CA THR A 173 -11.36 -0.02 -12.47
C THR A 173 -12.46 0.69 -13.28
N SER A 174 -12.64 2.00 -13.11
CA SER A 174 -13.58 2.79 -13.94
C SER A 174 -13.13 2.88 -15.39
N ARG A 175 -14.02 3.37 -16.27
CA ARG A 175 -13.75 3.53 -17.69
C ARG A 175 -14.00 4.98 -18.12
N PRO A 176 -12.98 5.83 -18.22
CA PRO A 176 -11.56 5.58 -17.98
C PRO A 176 -11.23 5.48 -16.48
N GLY A 177 -10.34 4.56 -16.14
CA GLY A 177 -9.75 4.43 -14.81
C GLY A 177 -8.34 5.03 -14.74
N TRP A 178 -7.60 4.64 -13.73
CA TRP A 178 -6.23 5.12 -13.51
C TRP A 178 -5.42 4.15 -12.65
N VAL A 179 -4.09 4.33 -12.67
CA VAL A 179 -3.13 3.54 -11.89
C VAL A 179 -2.10 4.45 -11.25
N GLU A 180 -1.69 4.12 -10.03
CA GLU A 180 -0.54 4.68 -9.31
C GLU A 180 0.40 3.55 -8.90
N LEU A 181 1.68 3.88 -8.79
CA LEU A 181 2.74 2.96 -8.40
C LEU A 181 3.52 3.53 -7.22
N TYR A 182 3.78 2.67 -6.24
CA TYR A 182 4.71 2.90 -5.14
C TYR A 182 5.84 1.87 -5.23
N PHE A 183 7.06 2.30 -5.01
CA PHE A 183 8.25 1.44 -4.96
C PHE A 183 9.02 1.72 -3.67
N ASP A 184 9.21 0.70 -2.85
CA ASP A 184 9.83 0.79 -1.52
C ASP A 184 9.21 1.92 -0.65
N GLY A 185 7.89 2.07 -0.72
CA GLY A 185 7.12 3.05 0.05
C GLY A 185 6.97 4.42 -0.60
N GLU A 186 7.68 4.71 -1.68
CA GLU A 186 7.66 6.01 -2.35
C GLU A 186 6.75 5.99 -3.59
N GLN A 187 5.87 6.98 -3.73
CA GLN A 187 5.05 7.15 -4.92
C GLN A 187 5.93 7.51 -6.13
N GLN A 188 5.73 6.82 -7.24
CA GLN A 188 6.59 6.96 -8.41
C GLN A 188 5.99 7.88 -9.48
N THR A 189 6.85 8.71 -10.08
CA THR A 189 6.50 9.44 -11.30
C THR A 189 6.58 8.49 -12.49
N LEU A 190 5.53 8.42 -13.29
CA LEU A 190 5.41 7.57 -14.45
C LEU A 190 5.94 8.28 -15.71
N SER A 191 6.04 7.57 -16.83
CA SER A 191 6.59 8.07 -18.09
C SER A 191 5.87 9.32 -18.65
N SER A 192 4.64 9.54 -18.24
CA SER A 192 3.84 10.73 -18.56
C SER A 192 4.29 12.00 -17.81
N GLY A 193 5.20 11.90 -16.85
CA GLY A 193 5.54 12.98 -15.92
C GLY A 193 4.53 13.17 -14.77
N SER A 194 3.57 12.28 -14.65
CA SER A 194 2.55 12.28 -13.58
C SER A 194 2.72 11.06 -12.67
N THR A 195 2.30 11.16 -11.42
CA THR A 195 2.22 10.03 -10.50
C THR A 195 1.01 9.12 -10.78
N ARG A 196 0.06 9.60 -11.61
CA ARG A 196 -1.15 8.88 -11.99
C ARG A 196 -1.22 8.68 -13.50
N LEU A 197 -1.32 7.42 -13.92
CA LEU A 197 -1.56 7.02 -15.30
C LEU A 197 -3.07 6.89 -15.55
N LYS A 198 -3.63 7.62 -16.51
CA LYS A 198 -4.98 7.35 -17.02
C LYS A 198 -4.95 6.04 -17.81
N ALA A 199 -5.73 5.04 -17.41
CA ALA A 199 -5.62 3.70 -17.95
C ALA A 199 -6.96 2.96 -17.94
N ASN A 200 -7.26 2.22 -19.01
CA ASN A 200 -8.34 1.24 -19.05
C ASN A 200 -7.79 -0.12 -18.61
N THR A 201 -7.84 -0.39 -17.32
CA THR A 201 -7.26 -1.61 -16.74
C THR A 201 -8.25 -2.75 -16.61
N PHE A 202 -9.54 -2.43 -16.72
CA PHE A 202 -10.63 -3.37 -16.45
C PHE A 202 -11.70 -3.34 -17.54
N PRO A 203 -11.50 -4.02 -18.66
CA PRO A 203 -12.48 -4.07 -19.76
C PRO A 203 -13.74 -4.93 -19.43
N GLY A 204 -13.80 -5.51 -18.25
CA GLY A 204 -14.94 -6.29 -17.73
C GLY A 204 -14.54 -7.42 -16.80
N GLN A 205 -13.30 -7.88 -16.90
CA GLN A 205 -12.73 -8.89 -16.04
C GLN A 205 -11.21 -8.78 -16.08
N ALA A 206 -10.60 -8.56 -14.92
CA ALA A 206 -9.15 -8.70 -14.74
C ALA A 206 -8.86 -9.04 -13.28
N ASP A 207 -7.90 -9.91 -13.03
CA ASP A 207 -7.57 -10.39 -11.70
C ASP A 207 -6.06 -10.32 -11.45
N PRO A 208 -5.61 -10.03 -10.21
CA PRO A 208 -4.19 -10.00 -9.88
C PRO A 208 -3.60 -11.41 -9.76
N LYS A 209 -2.38 -11.57 -10.29
CA LYS A 209 -1.57 -12.77 -10.14
C LYS A 209 -0.18 -12.42 -9.65
N PHE A 210 0.36 -13.25 -8.77
CA PHE A 210 1.66 -13.07 -8.14
C PHE A 210 2.53 -14.31 -8.33
N GLY A 211 3.82 -14.13 -8.52
CA GLY A 211 4.78 -15.23 -8.58
C GLY A 211 5.76 -15.12 -9.75
N ALA A 212 5.87 -16.20 -10.56
CA ALA A 212 6.78 -16.27 -11.69
C ALA A 212 6.07 -16.79 -12.94
N TYR A 213 6.05 -15.97 -13.99
CA TYR A 213 5.52 -16.33 -15.30
C TYR A 213 6.45 -15.82 -16.40
N ARG A 214 6.69 -16.60 -17.46
CA ARG A 214 7.68 -16.31 -18.51
C ARG A 214 9.13 -16.32 -17.98
N GLY A 215 10.09 -15.99 -18.84
CA GLY A 215 11.51 -16.06 -18.50
C GLY A 215 11.99 -17.48 -18.30
N GLU A 216 11.63 -18.38 -19.22
CA GLU A 216 11.82 -19.83 -19.11
C GLU A 216 13.28 -20.28 -19.25
N GLU A 217 14.16 -19.41 -19.74
CA GLU A 217 15.57 -19.74 -20.05
C GLU A 217 16.42 -20.11 -18.86
N VAL A 218 15.98 -19.73 -17.65
CA VAL A 218 16.67 -20.02 -16.39
C VAL A 218 15.68 -20.56 -15.35
N GLN A 219 16.22 -21.20 -14.34
CA GLN A 219 15.47 -21.47 -13.11
C GLN A 219 15.10 -20.15 -12.44
N ILE A 220 13.88 -20.05 -11.94
CA ILE A 220 13.39 -18.89 -11.21
C ILE A 220 13.05 -19.29 -9.78
N ASP A 221 13.56 -18.50 -8.84
CA ASP A 221 13.20 -18.52 -7.43
C ASP A 221 12.73 -17.13 -7.04
N THR A 222 11.46 -17.01 -6.65
CA THR A 222 10.87 -15.79 -6.14
C THR A 222 10.45 -16.03 -4.69
N TYR A 223 10.89 -15.18 -3.78
CA TYR A 223 10.55 -15.23 -2.36
C TYR A 223 9.60 -14.10 -2.04
N VAL A 224 8.42 -14.43 -1.56
CA VAL A 224 7.35 -13.47 -1.25
C VAL A 224 7.12 -13.44 0.24
N TYR A 225 7.25 -12.25 0.82
CA TYR A 225 7.12 -12.04 2.27
C TYR A 225 5.71 -11.66 2.67
N ASN A 226 5.11 -10.71 1.91
CA ASN A 226 3.77 -10.22 2.15
C ASN A 226 3.03 -9.99 0.83
N ILE A 227 1.74 -10.31 0.82
CA ILE A 227 0.78 -9.88 -0.20
C ILE A 227 -0.44 -9.33 0.52
N GLN A 228 -0.78 -8.08 0.25
CA GLN A 228 -1.95 -7.43 0.81
C GLN A 228 -2.80 -6.85 -0.32
N ILE A 229 -4.10 -7.05 -0.26
CA ILE A 229 -5.05 -6.45 -1.20
C ILE A 229 -6.21 -5.89 -0.39
N GLY A 230 -6.59 -4.65 -0.65
CA GLY A 230 -7.67 -3.99 0.06
C GLY A 230 -8.32 -2.87 -0.74
N THR A 231 -9.13 -2.08 -0.05
CA THR A 231 -9.91 -0.96 -0.60
C THR A 231 -9.38 0.39 -0.17
N THR A 232 -8.39 0.41 0.71
CA THR A 232 -7.70 1.61 1.20
C THR A 232 -6.19 1.45 1.13
N ILE A 233 -5.46 2.56 1.17
CA ILE A 233 -3.99 2.55 1.21
C ILE A 233 -3.45 1.88 2.48
N ASP A 234 -4.20 1.97 3.57
CA ASP A 234 -3.84 1.39 4.86
C ASP A 234 -3.83 -0.13 4.84
N ASP A 235 -4.69 -0.74 4.03
CA ASP A 235 -4.76 -2.19 3.87
C ASP A 235 -3.48 -2.82 3.32
N ILE A 236 -2.60 -2.01 2.71
CA ILE A 236 -1.39 -2.50 2.04
C ILE A 236 -0.07 -1.93 2.61
N LYS A 237 -0.14 -1.17 3.70
CA LYS A 237 1.01 -0.44 4.25
C LYS A 237 2.25 -1.32 4.43
N GLU A 238 2.09 -2.51 5.01
CA GLU A 238 3.21 -3.41 5.29
C GLU A 238 3.85 -3.96 4.01
N ALA A 239 3.03 -4.52 3.12
CA ALA A 239 3.51 -5.15 1.89
C ALA A 239 4.06 -4.12 0.87
N ALA A 240 3.48 -2.92 0.82
CA ALA A 240 3.94 -1.84 -0.05
C ALA A 240 5.10 -1.02 0.54
N GLY A 241 5.50 -1.28 1.80
CA GLY A 241 6.58 -0.57 2.47
C GLY A 241 6.22 0.87 2.87
N LEU A 242 4.94 1.21 2.88
CA LEU A 242 4.46 2.55 3.24
C LEU A 242 4.63 2.78 4.75
N GLY A 243 5.21 3.90 5.14
CA GLY A 243 5.49 4.22 6.55
C GLY A 243 6.76 3.54 7.11
N SER A 244 7.49 2.79 6.31
CA SER A 244 8.85 2.37 6.66
C SER A 244 9.80 3.50 6.28
N SER A 245 10.48 4.08 7.26
CA SER A 245 11.61 4.97 6.95
C SER A 245 12.56 4.28 5.97
N PRO A 246 13.17 4.98 4.99
CA PRO A 246 14.04 4.38 4.00
C PRO A 246 15.08 3.49 4.68
N LYS A 247 15.17 2.22 4.26
CA LYS A 247 16.19 1.28 4.75
C LYS A 247 17.56 1.83 4.39
N PRO A 248 18.46 2.06 5.36
CA PRO A 248 19.83 2.46 5.04
C PRO A 248 20.50 1.37 4.20
N THR A 249 20.94 1.74 3.01
CA THR A 249 21.86 0.91 2.21
C THR A 249 23.14 0.73 3.03
N ALA A 250 23.47 -0.51 3.40
CA ALA A 250 24.65 -0.81 4.17
C ALA A 250 25.90 -0.45 3.36
N THR A 251 26.52 0.67 3.71
CA THR A 251 27.90 0.97 3.36
C THR A 251 28.51 1.67 4.57
N SER A 252 29.55 1.02 5.14
CA SER A 252 30.56 1.51 6.07
C SER A 252 30.21 2.71 6.97
N ASN A 253 30.33 2.47 8.29
CA ASN A 253 30.29 3.47 9.34
C ASN A 253 30.73 4.85 8.88
N PRO A 254 29.85 5.83 8.96
CA PRO A 254 30.19 7.10 9.60
C PRO A 254 29.07 7.58 10.54
N THR A 255 29.44 8.41 11.47
CA THR A 255 28.66 9.25 12.36
C THR A 255 27.34 9.72 11.71
N PRO A 256 26.19 9.75 12.41
CA PRO A 256 24.94 10.19 11.84
C PRO A 256 25.03 11.66 11.41
N VAL A 257 25.03 11.89 10.10
CA VAL A 257 24.85 13.21 9.50
C VAL A 257 23.35 13.36 9.21
N PRO A 258 22.69 14.41 9.72
CA PRO A 258 21.29 14.70 9.37
C PRO A 258 21.20 15.06 7.88
N THR A 259 20.44 14.28 7.14
CA THR A 259 20.16 14.52 5.71
C THR A 259 19.01 15.52 5.59
N CYS A 260 19.32 16.78 5.46
CA CYS A 260 18.37 17.80 4.99
C CYS A 260 18.87 18.38 3.64
N ALA A 261 17.95 18.91 2.85
CA ALA A 261 18.26 19.36 1.48
C ALA A 261 19.18 20.60 1.43
N TRP A 262 19.34 21.31 2.55
CA TRP A 262 20.14 22.53 2.65
C TRP A 262 21.23 22.35 3.71
N GLU A 263 22.43 21.98 3.26
CA GLU A 263 23.59 21.71 4.14
C GLU A 263 23.92 22.93 5.03
N GLY A 264 24.06 22.71 6.34
CA GLY A 264 24.31 23.76 7.33
C GLY A 264 23.04 24.37 7.95
N HIS A 265 21.85 24.00 7.48
CA HIS A 265 20.56 24.53 7.94
C HIS A 265 19.64 23.42 8.46
N CYS A 266 20.19 22.21 8.66
CA CYS A 266 19.49 21.02 9.11
C CYS A 266 19.14 21.05 10.60
N GLU A 267 18.42 20.05 11.07
CA GLU A 267 18.08 19.89 12.49
C GLU A 267 19.34 19.95 13.38
N GLY A 268 19.30 20.79 14.41
CA GLY A 268 20.42 21.06 15.30
C GLY A 268 21.37 22.15 14.81
N ALA A 269 21.24 22.66 13.56
CA ALA A 269 22.00 23.82 13.07
C ALA A 269 21.69 25.09 13.87
N THR A 270 22.62 26.02 13.92
CA THR A 270 22.39 27.32 14.57
C THR A 270 21.56 28.21 13.65
N CYS A 271 20.58 28.87 14.24
CA CYS A 271 19.69 29.79 13.53
C CYS A 271 19.43 31.04 14.34
N THR A 272 19.06 32.14 13.68
CA THR A 272 18.60 33.38 14.25
C THR A 272 17.16 33.66 13.85
N THR A 273 16.73 33.18 12.73
CA THR A 273 15.38 33.29 12.16
C THR A 273 14.93 31.96 11.60
N GLU A 274 13.65 31.80 11.33
CA GLU A 274 13.09 30.60 10.67
C GLU A 274 13.67 30.38 9.26
N ASN A 275 14.02 31.46 8.57
CA ASN A 275 14.65 31.39 7.24
C ASN A 275 16.09 30.81 7.26
N ASP A 276 16.66 30.61 8.43
CA ASP A 276 17.96 29.97 8.60
C ASP A 276 17.85 28.45 8.72
N CYS A 277 16.65 27.90 8.62
CA CYS A 277 16.39 26.47 8.75
C CYS A 277 15.82 25.90 7.46
N SER A 278 16.20 24.66 7.13
CA SER A 278 15.69 24.01 5.92
C SER A 278 14.26 23.51 6.11
N ASP A 279 13.46 23.69 5.06
CA ASP A 279 12.13 23.16 4.87
C ASP A 279 11.20 23.27 6.11
N GLU A 280 10.85 22.19 6.75
CA GLU A 280 9.86 22.11 7.82
C GLU A 280 10.44 22.37 9.24
N LEU A 281 11.66 22.88 9.33
CA LEU A 281 12.29 23.18 10.62
C LEU A 281 12.04 24.62 11.04
N VAL A 282 11.83 24.83 12.35
CA VAL A 282 11.67 26.14 12.96
C VAL A 282 12.88 26.48 13.84
N CYS A 283 13.21 27.76 13.93
CA CYS A 283 14.29 28.21 14.78
C CYS A 283 13.81 28.37 16.25
N LYS A 284 14.10 27.37 17.09
CA LYS A 284 13.80 27.43 18.55
C LYS A 284 15.08 27.45 19.37
N ASN A 285 15.20 28.42 20.26
CA ASN A 285 16.38 28.58 21.15
C ASN A 285 17.71 28.60 20.38
N GLY A 286 17.73 29.24 19.19
CA GLY A 286 18.93 29.37 18.37
C GLY A 286 19.36 28.09 17.66
N LYS A 287 18.47 27.12 17.54
CA LYS A 287 18.65 25.84 16.86
C LYS A 287 17.46 25.53 15.96
N CYS A 288 17.76 25.01 14.73
CA CYS A 288 16.76 24.44 13.86
C CYS A 288 16.25 23.13 14.47
N THR A 289 14.96 23.06 14.74
CA THR A 289 14.30 21.90 15.34
C THR A 289 13.04 21.57 14.54
N ALA A 290 12.73 20.28 14.44
CA ALA A 290 11.43 19.86 13.92
C ALA A 290 10.33 20.49 14.79
N ASP A 291 9.44 21.24 14.16
CA ASP A 291 8.20 21.62 14.82
C ASP A 291 7.37 20.35 14.89
N GLY A 292 6.95 19.93 16.07
CA GLY A 292 6.10 18.76 16.26
C GLY A 292 4.67 18.91 15.71
N ALA A 293 4.47 19.81 14.76
CA ALA A 293 3.23 20.01 14.08
C ALA A 293 3.01 18.93 13.02
N VAL A 294 1.91 18.21 13.12
CA VAL A 294 1.40 17.29 12.10
C VAL A 294 1.24 18.08 10.80
N PRO A 295 1.77 17.60 9.64
CA PRO A 295 1.58 18.29 8.37
C PRO A 295 0.09 18.40 8.07
N CYS A 296 -0.44 19.61 8.02
CA CYS A 296 -1.82 19.84 7.66
C CYS A 296 -1.95 20.08 6.15
N SER A 297 -3.04 19.58 5.58
CA SER A 297 -3.25 19.54 4.13
C SER A 297 -3.68 20.86 3.50
N TRP A 298 -3.96 21.90 4.34
CA TRP A 298 -4.45 23.19 3.86
C TRP A 298 -3.56 24.34 4.40
N GLU A 299 -2.60 24.77 3.60
CA GLU A 299 -1.64 25.82 3.96
C GLU A 299 -2.35 27.12 4.40
N GLY A 300 -1.91 27.70 5.53
CA GLY A 300 -2.52 28.89 6.13
C GLY A 300 -3.73 28.62 7.04
N HIS A 301 -4.17 27.38 7.16
CA HIS A 301 -5.33 26.97 7.97
C HIS A 301 -4.99 25.91 9.02
N CYS A 302 -3.69 25.71 9.24
CA CYS A 302 -3.14 24.72 10.16
C CYS A 302 -3.22 25.15 11.63
N GLU A 303 -2.79 24.30 12.55
CA GLU A 303 -2.75 24.61 13.98
C GLU A 303 -1.96 25.90 14.24
N GLY A 304 -2.55 26.80 15.01
CA GLY A 304 -2.01 28.13 15.30
C GLY A 304 -2.37 29.20 14.27
N ALA A 305 -2.94 28.87 13.11
CA ALA A 305 -3.43 29.83 12.12
C ALA A 305 -4.58 30.69 12.72
N THR A 306 -4.72 31.92 12.20
CA THR A 306 -5.84 32.78 12.62
C THR A 306 -7.13 32.34 11.96
N CYS A 307 -8.20 32.26 12.73
CA CYS A 307 -9.53 31.87 12.27
C CYS A 307 -10.61 32.79 12.81
N SER A 308 -11.72 32.86 12.12
CA SER A 308 -12.95 33.53 12.55
C SER A 308 -14.12 32.56 12.72
N SER A 309 -13.99 31.40 12.10
CA SER A 309 -14.95 30.29 12.16
C SER A 309 -14.23 28.93 12.06
N GLU A 310 -14.93 27.84 12.36
CA GLU A 310 -14.39 26.47 12.20
C GLU A 310 -14.02 26.15 10.75
N ASN A 311 -14.72 26.75 9.78
CA ASN A 311 -14.42 26.57 8.36
C ASN A 311 -13.09 27.21 7.91
N ASP A 312 -12.45 28.00 8.78
CA ASP A 312 -11.15 28.61 8.53
C ASP A 312 -10.00 27.72 9.01
N CYS A 313 -10.28 26.52 9.48
CA CYS A 313 -9.28 25.58 10.00
C CYS A 313 -9.29 24.29 9.18
N SER A 314 -8.11 23.69 8.97
CA SER A 314 -8.02 22.42 8.23
C SER A 314 -8.48 21.26 9.08
N ASP A 315 -9.19 20.36 8.41
CA ASP A 315 -9.61 19.03 8.89
C ASP A 315 -10.17 19.02 10.34
N GLU A 316 -9.49 18.40 11.27
CA GLU A 316 -9.96 18.17 12.64
C GLU A 316 -9.64 19.32 13.65
N LEU A 317 -9.23 20.49 13.14
CA LEU A 317 -8.95 21.65 13.97
C LEU A 317 -10.19 22.48 14.24
N THR A 318 -10.35 22.98 15.46
CA THR A 318 -11.44 23.91 15.85
C THR A 318 -10.91 25.33 16.05
N CYS A 319 -11.73 26.33 15.68
CA CYS A 319 -11.39 27.73 15.89
C CYS A 319 -11.66 28.15 17.35
N LYS A 320 -10.63 28.18 18.19
CA LYS A 320 -10.73 28.62 19.58
C LYS A 320 -9.90 29.89 19.79
N ASN A 321 -10.52 30.91 20.34
CA ASN A 321 -9.87 32.22 20.65
C ASN A 321 -9.18 32.86 19.43
N GLY A 322 -9.79 32.68 18.20
CA GLY A 322 -9.24 33.22 16.96
C GLY A 322 -8.03 32.48 16.40
N LYS A 323 -7.79 31.25 16.87
CA LYS A 323 -6.72 30.36 16.42
C LYS A 323 -7.26 28.96 16.15
N CYS A 324 -6.79 28.33 15.07
CA CYS A 324 -6.99 26.93 14.81
C CYS A 324 -6.20 26.11 15.81
N THR A 325 -6.87 25.29 16.60
CA THR A 325 -6.26 24.45 17.62
C THR A 325 -6.74 23.01 17.47
N ALA A 326 -5.82 22.07 17.65
CA ALA A 326 -6.21 20.69 17.83
C ALA A 326 -7.06 20.59 19.10
N ASP A 327 -8.22 19.99 18.99
CA ASP A 327 -8.97 19.61 20.18
C ASP A 327 -8.18 18.49 20.84
N SER A 328 -7.68 18.73 22.05
CA SER A 328 -7.01 17.72 22.87
C SER A 328 -7.99 16.71 23.44
N ALA A 329 -9.12 16.52 22.77
CA ALA A 329 -10.05 15.44 23.04
C ALA A 329 -9.41 14.15 22.49
N VAL A 330 -8.95 13.31 23.38
CA VAL A 330 -8.71 11.89 23.11
C VAL A 330 -9.91 11.42 22.29
N THR A 331 -9.67 11.06 21.02
CA THR A 331 -10.70 10.48 20.15
C THR A 331 -11.10 9.14 20.75
N CYS A 332 -12.11 9.17 21.60
CA CYS A 332 -12.73 7.94 22.05
C CYS A 332 -13.88 7.56 21.10
N SER A 333 -14.16 6.28 20.99
CA SER A 333 -15.12 5.74 20.04
C SER A 333 -16.58 6.10 20.34
N TRP A 334 -16.85 6.69 21.52
CA TRP A 334 -18.20 7.03 21.96
C TRP A 334 -18.28 8.48 22.47
N GLU A 335 -18.70 9.38 21.60
CA GLU A 335 -18.82 10.81 21.90
C GLU A 335 -19.68 11.06 23.14
N GLY A 336 -19.17 11.92 24.07
CA GLY A 336 -19.82 12.20 25.35
C GLY A 336 -19.50 11.22 26.49
N HIS A 337 -18.76 10.16 26.23
CA HIS A 337 -18.39 9.12 27.18
C HIS A 337 -16.86 8.94 27.30
N CYS A 338 -16.10 9.89 26.79
CA CYS A 338 -14.64 9.90 26.77
C CYS A 338 -14.05 10.25 28.14
N ALA A 339 -12.73 10.19 28.25
CA ALA A 339 -12.02 10.59 29.46
C ALA A 339 -12.39 12.03 29.87
N GLY A 340 -12.77 12.20 31.15
CA GLY A 340 -13.29 13.46 31.68
C GLY A 340 -14.81 13.63 31.58
N ALA A 341 -15.53 12.75 30.88
CA ALA A 341 -17.00 12.75 30.85
C ALA A 341 -17.59 12.34 32.19
N LYS A 342 -18.77 12.87 32.53
CA LYS A 342 -19.49 12.48 33.74
C LYS A 342 -20.10 11.10 33.56
N CYS A 343 -19.98 10.27 34.57
CA CYS A 343 -20.51 8.91 34.57
C CYS A 343 -21.19 8.59 35.91
N SER A 344 -22.05 7.59 35.90
CA SER A 344 -22.68 6.98 37.08
C SER A 344 -22.32 5.50 37.24
N SER A 345 -21.87 4.88 36.17
CA SER A 345 -21.41 3.49 36.13
C SER A 345 -20.27 3.31 35.14
N HIS A 346 -19.56 2.18 35.17
CA HIS A 346 -18.51 1.85 34.20
C HIS A 346 -19.04 1.79 32.76
N ASP A 347 -20.31 1.37 32.60
CA ASP A 347 -20.98 1.28 31.30
C ASP A 347 -21.27 2.64 30.66
N ASP A 348 -21.07 3.74 31.42
CA ASP A 348 -21.21 5.11 30.93
C ASP A 348 -19.91 5.64 30.31
N CYS A 349 -18.85 4.85 30.27
CA CYS A 349 -17.53 5.27 29.76
C CYS A 349 -17.16 4.45 28.53
N SER A 350 -16.49 5.10 27.56
CA SER A 350 -16.08 4.41 26.35
C SER A 350 -14.83 3.57 26.56
N ASP A 351 -14.80 2.45 25.86
CA ASP A 351 -13.67 1.53 25.75
C ASP A 351 -13.12 1.03 27.11
N GLU A 352 -11.85 1.23 27.39
CA GLU A 352 -11.20 0.75 28.62
C GLU A 352 -11.27 1.71 29.81
N LEU A 353 -12.08 2.77 29.71
CA LEU A 353 -12.22 3.75 30.78
C LEU A 353 -13.17 3.25 31.89
N ALA A 354 -12.81 3.53 33.13
CA ALA A 354 -13.64 3.24 34.29
C ALA A 354 -14.29 4.52 34.86
N CYS A 355 -15.50 4.40 35.41
CA CYS A 355 -16.12 5.50 36.15
C CYS A 355 -15.49 5.61 37.53
N THR A 356 -14.64 6.60 37.74
CA THR A 356 -13.97 6.88 39.03
C THR A 356 -14.36 8.27 39.51
N ASP A 357 -14.91 8.36 40.69
CA ASP A 357 -15.39 9.62 41.32
C ASP A 357 -16.39 10.40 40.45
N GLY A 358 -17.20 9.68 39.66
CA GLY A 358 -18.22 10.27 38.79
C GLY A 358 -17.68 10.83 37.46
N VAL A 359 -16.47 10.45 37.09
CA VAL A 359 -15.80 10.86 35.86
C VAL A 359 -15.13 9.64 35.19
N CYS A 360 -15.22 9.55 33.87
CA CYS A 360 -14.53 8.51 33.08
C CYS A 360 -13.02 8.77 33.09
N ALA A 361 -12.24 7.81 33.57
CA ALA A 361 -10.79 7.92 33.71
C ALA A 361 -10.09 6.55 33.49
#